data_afe5170176e3ba13d2f39e392d944c77
#
_entry.id   afe5170176e3ba13d2f39e392d944c77
#
_cell.length_a   1.000
_cell.length_b   1.000
_cell.length_c   1.000
_cell.angle_alpha   90.00
_cell.angle_beta   90.00
_cell.angle_gamma   90.00
#
_symmetry.space_group_name_H-M   'P 1'
#
loop_
_entity.id
_entity.type
_entity.pdbx_description
1 polymer ?
#
loop_
_entity_poly.entity_id
_entity_poly.type
_entity_poly.pdbx_seq_one_letter_code
_entity_poly.pdbx_strand_id
1 'polypeptide(L)'
;MQTIAITQGDPAGIGPEIVAKAFRDAPDDLRGCFAVGDLATLRRAAQCIVRPGVLELPVAQIVSPDDAWHVPPRCMPVLQLPGLPGPVPWGRVSAAAGRAAADCVVWAARAALQGHIAALVTAPLHKEALSAAGRPSEALDAFDAATGDRIYQLGPEQSDELARVQ
;
A
#
# COMPACT_ATOMS: atom_id res chain seq x y z
N MET A 1 -19.27 2.37 9.47
CA MET A 1 -17.98 3.07 9.78
C MET A 1 -17.15 3.03 8.52
N GLN A 2 -16.56 4.16 8.13
CA GLN A 2 -15.75 4.20 6.91
C GLN A 2 -14.35 3.62 7.17
N THR A 3 -13.81 2.92 6.21
CA THR A 3 -12.50 2.28 6.25
C THR A 3 -11.47 3.06 5.44
N ILE A 4 -10.17 2.81 5.69
CA ILE A 4 -9.06 3.44 4.96
C ILE A 4 -8.22 2.34 4.31
N ALA A 5 -7.97 2.48 3.01
CA ALA A 5 -7.11 1.57 2.27
C ALA A 5 -5.65 2.06 2.27
N ILE A 6 -4.72 1.15 2.52
CA ILE A 6 -3.27 1.39 2.43
C ILE A 6 -2.72 0.48 1.34
N THR A 7 -2.30 1.04 0.20
CA THR A 7 -1.74 0.21 -0.86
C THR A 7 -0.34 -0.25 -0.51
N GLN A 8 0.02 -1.48 -0.91
CA GLN A 8 1.32 -2.09 -0.59
C GLN A 8 2.53 -1.35 -1.18
N GLY A 9 2.31 -0.45 -2.17
CA GLY A 9 3.40 0.18 -2.93
C GLY A 9 4.11 -0.81 -3.86
N ASP A 10 5.40 -0.56 -4.12
CA ASP A 10 6.23 -1.48 -4.90
C ASP A 10 6.47 -2.79 -4.13
N PRO A 11 5.98 -3.95 -4.61
CA PRO A 11 6.16 -5.24 -3.93
C PRO A 11 7.61 -5.74 -3.93
N ALA A 12 8.49 -5.18 -4.78
CA ALA A 12 9.92 -5.45 -4.80
C ALA A 12 10.73 -4.50 -3.91
N GLY A 13 10.10 -3.44 -3.40
CA GLY A 13 10.71 -2.40 -2.57
C GLY A 13 10.39 -2.54 -1.09
N ILE A 14 10.54 -1.44 -0.36
CA ILE A 14 10.33 -1.37 1.10
C ILE A 14 8.85 -1.16 1.49
N GLY A 15 7.97 -0.85 0.52
CA GLY A 15 6.55 -0.54 0.77
C GLY A 15 5.84 -1.57 1.66
N PRO A 16 5.86 -2.86 1.32
CA PRO A 16 5.19 -3.90 2.11
C PRO A 16 5.67 -3.99 3.55
N GLU A 17 6.99 -3.78 3.79
CA GLU A 17 7.56 -3.77 5.16
C GLU A 17 7.12 -2.55 5.95
N ILE A 18 7.03 -1.37 5.33
CA ILE A 18 6.52 -0.14 5.97
C ILE A 18 5.08 -0.37 6.42
N VAL A 19 4.24 -0.92 5.54
CA VAL A 19 2.84 -1.24 5.87
C VAL A 19 2.78 -2.22 7.04
N ALA A 20 3.53 -3.32 6.97
CA ALA A 20 3.54 -4.32 8.04
C ALA A 20 4.03 -3.74 9.39
N LYS A 21 5.07 -2.87 9.36
CA LYS A 21 5.56 -2.18 10.58
C LYS A 21 4.49 -1.26 11.17
N ALA A 22 3.76 -0.52 10.34
CA ALA A 22 2.70 0.36 10.80
C ALA A 22 1.61 -0.43 11.56
N PHE A 23 1.13 -1.54 11.00
CA PHE A 23 0.15 -2.40 11.67
C PHE A 23 0.67 -3.06 12.95
N ARG A 24 1.98 -3.37 13.01
CA ARG A 24 2.60 -3.91 14.23
C ARG A 24 2.76 -2.87 15.32
N ASP A 25 3.25 -1.67 14.97
CA ASP A 25 3.73 -0.67 15.92
C ASP A 25 2.63 0.30 16.37
N ALA A 26 1.59 0.51 15.54
CA ALA A 26 0.47 1.41 15.81
C ALA A 26 -0.90 0.74 15.56
N PRO A 27 -1.19 -0.43 16.17
CA PRO A 27 -2.39 -1.20 15.86
C PRO A 27 -3.70 -0.46 16.20
N ASP A 28 -3.69 0.39 17.22
CA ASP A 28 -4.87 1.13 17.65
C ASP A 28 -5.18 2.28 16.67
N ASP A 29 -4.16 2.95 16.12
CA ASP A 29 -4.30 4.02 15.12
C ASP A 29 -4.77 3.47 13.76
N LEU A 30 -4.44 2.20 13.47
CA LEU A 30 -4.81 1.55 12.22
C LEU A 30 -6.10 0.72 12.29
N ARG A 31 -6.89 0.91 13.34
CA ARG A 31 -8.18 0.24 13.45
C ARG A 31 -9.13 0.72 12.34
N GLY A 32 -9.67 -0.22 11.57
CA GLY A 32 -10.49 0.09 10.39
C GLY A 32 -9.66 0.41 9.14
N CYS A 33 -8.33 0.36 9.21
CA CYS A 33 -7.47 0.36 8.03
C CYS A 33 -7.24 -1.07 7.53
N PHE A 34 -6.97 -1.20 6.23
CA PHE A 34 -6.60 -2.48 5.61
C PHE A 34 -5.57 -2.26 4.50
N ALA A 35 -4.73 -3.25 4.29
CA ALA A 35 -3.78 -3.24 3.20
C ALA A 35 -4.44 -3.73 1.90
N VAL A 36 -4.12 -3.09 0.78
CA VAL A 36 -4.48 -3.53 -0.57
C VAL A 36 -3.24 -4.01 -1.27
N GLY A 37 -3.19 -5.30 -1.62
CA GLY A 37 -2.00 -5.85 -2.22
C GLY A 37 -2.04 -7.36 -2.41
N ASP A 38 -0.86 -7.93 -2.64
CA ASP A 38 -0.66 -9.37 -2.70
C ASP A 38 -0.45 -9.95 -1.30
N LEU A 39 -1.33 -10.87 -0.90
CA LEU A 39 -1.33 -11.49 0.41
C LEU A 39 0.01 -12.19 0.74
N ALA A 40 0.59 -12.88 -0.24
CA ALA A 40 1.85 -13.59 -0.04
C ALA A 40 3.03 -12.62 0.14
N THR A 41 3.03 -11.50 -0.60
CA THR A 41 3.99 -10.41 -0.44
C THR A 41 3.90 -9.78 0.95
N LEU A 42 2.68 -9.47 1.42
CA LEU A 42 2.49 -8.85 2.73
C LEU A 42 2.78 -9.83 3.89
N ARG A 43 2.48 -11.12 3.74
CA ARG A 43 2.92 -12.16 4.69
C ARG A 43 4.44 -12.27 4.75
N ARG A 44 5.11 -12.26 3.61
CA ARG A 44 6.58 -12.21 3.54
C ARG A 44 7.13 -10.98 4.25
N ALA A 45 6.53 -9.81 4.05
CA ALA A 45 6.92 -8.57 4.74
C ALA A 45 6.71 -8.66 6.25
N ALA A 46 5.58 -9.22 6.71
CA ALA A 46 5.33 -9.45 8.13
C ALA A 46 6.38 -10.37 8.77
N GLN A 47 6.84 -11.41 8.06
CA GLN A 47 7.92 -12.28 8.51
C GLN A 47 9.27 -11.56 8.59
N CYS A 48 9.57 -10.66 7.63
CA CYS A 48 10.84 -9.91 7.62
C CYS A 48 11.00 -8.93 8.79
N ILE A 49 9.90 -8.47 9.36
CA ILE A 49 9.91 -7.51 10.47
C ILE A 49 9.87 -8.16 11.85
N VAL A 50 9.88 -9.50 11.94
CA VAL A 50 9.89 -10.24 13.22
C VAL A 50 11.11 -9.82 14.04
N ARG A 51 10.91 -9.58 15.33
CA ARG A 51 11.96 -9.25 16.30
C ARG A 51 11.90 -10.23 17.46
N PRO A 52 13.04 -10.60 18.06
CA PRO A 52 13.07 -11.43 19.26
C PRO A 52 12.19 -10.82 20.37
N GLY A 53 11.31 -11.63 20.95
CA GLY A 53 10.42 -11.22 22.05
C GLY A 53 9.20 -10.39 21.63
N VAL A 54 8.99 -10.16 20.33
CA VAL A 54 7.79 -9.50 19.80
C VAL A 54 6.91 -10.54 19.10
N LEU A 55 5.60 -10.49 19.35
CA LEU A 55 4.65 -11.35 18.65
C LEU A 55 4.70 -11.08 17.13
N GLU A 56 4.63 -12.15 16.36
CA GLU A 56 4.47 -12.03 14.91
C GLU A 56 3.18 -11.27 14.59
N LEU A 57 3.22 -10.49 13.50
CA LEU A 57 2.04 -9.78 13.00
C LEU A 57 1.16 -10.78 12.23
N PRO A 58 -0.03 -11.14 12.74
CA PRO A 58 -0.97 -11.94 11.98
C PRO A 58 -1.46 -11.19 10.74
N VAL A 59 -1.65 -11.91 9.64
CA VAL A 59 -2.12 -11.36 8.37
C VAL A 59 -3.36 -12.12 7.92
N ALA A 60 -4.49 -11.46 7.89
CA ALA A 60 -5.77 -12.03 7.50
C ALA A 60 -6.22 -11.52 6.14
N GLN A 61 -6.61 -12.43 5.25
CA GLN A 61 -7.28 -12.04 4.01
C GLN A 61 -8.71 -11.61 4.33
N ILE A 62 -9.11 -10.48 3.73
CA ILE A 62 -10.50 -9.98 3.75
C ILE A 62 -11.07 -9.96 2.33
N VAL A 63 -12.39 -9.97 2.22
CA VAL A 63 -13.10 -9.96 0.92
C VAL A 63 -13.75 -8.61 0.64
N SER A 64 -14.00 -7.81 1.67
CA SER A 64 -14.57 -6.47 1.55
C SER A 64 -13.86 -5.48 2.49
N PRO A 65 -13.89 -4.16 2.18
CA PRO A 65 -13.35 -3.13 3.08
C PRO A 65 -13.92 -3.20 4.51
N ASP A 66 -15.22 -3.48 4.65
CA ASP A 66 -15.89 -3.51 5.95
C ASP A 66 -15.37 -4.62 6.87
N ASP A 67 -14.84 -5.70 6.31
CA ASP A 67 -14.23 -6.80 7.08
C ASP A 67 -13.05 -6.34 7.93
N ALA A 68 -12.41 -5.19 7.58
CA ALA A 68 -11.32 -4.64 8.35
C ALA A 68 -11.67 -4.32 9.81
N TRP A 69 -12.96 -4.10 10.09
CA TRP A 69 -13.46 -3.88 11.45
C TRP A 69 -13.64 -5.18 12.25
N HIS A 70 -13.66 -6.32 11.57
CA HIS A 70 -13.99 -7.64 12.14
C HIS A 70 -12.78 -8.55 12.33
N VAL A 71 -11.60 -8.15 11.87
CA VAL A 71 -10.37 -8.92 12.14
C VAL A 71 -9.96 -8.80 13.62
N PRO A 72 -9.24 -9.81 14.15
CA PRO A 72 -8.71 -9.74 15.51
C PRO A 72 -7.84 -8.51 15.75
N PRO A 73 -7.77 -7.97 16.97
CA PRO A 73 -6.83 -6.90 17.30
C PRO A 73 -5.39 -7.29 16.94
N ARG A 74 -4.62 -6.30 16.48
CA ARG A 74 -3.22 -6.49 16.06
C ARG A 74 -3.04 -7.47 14.89
N CYS A 75 -4.05 -7.60 14.05
CA CYS A 75 -3.98 -8.34 12.80
C CYS A 75 -3.99 -7.34 11.63
N MET A 76 -3.18 -7.57 10.63
CA MET A 76 -3.19 -6.80 9.38
C MET A 76 -4.23 -7.40 8.42
N PRO A 77 -5.36 -6.70 8.17
CA PRO A 77 -6.31 -7.14 7.16
C PRO A 77 -5.75 -6.85 5.77
N VAL A 78 -5.86 -7.79 4.85
CA VAL A 78 -5.35 -7.65 3.47
C VAL A 78 -6.45 -7.99 2.48
N LEU A 79 -6.78 -7.02 1.64
CA LEU A 79 -7.64 -7.21 0.49
C LEU A 79 -6.76 -7.62 -0.71
N GLN A 80 -6.85 -8.90 -1.07
CA GLN A 80 -6.13 -9.47 -2.20
C GLN A 80 -6.81 -9.06 -3.51
N LEU A 81 -6.07 -8.40 -4.40
CA LEU A 81 -6.57 -8.13 -5.74
C LEU A 81 -6.37 -9.33 -6.67
N PRO A 82 -7.33 -9.60 -7.58
CA PRO A 82 -7.16 -10.60 -8.62
C PRO A 82 -6.00 -10.26 -9.57
N GLY A 83 -5.30 -11.30 -10.04
CA GLY A 83 -4.27 -11.15 -11.08
C GLY A 83 -2.92 -10.58 -10.62
N LEU A 84 -2.72 -10.36 -9.32
CA LEU A 84 -1.40 -10.02 -8.81
C LEU A 84 -0.44 -11.21 -8.96
N PRO A 85 0.83 -10.95 -9.34
CA PRO A 85 1.78 -12.02 -9.71
C PRO A 85 2.29 -12.85 -8.53
N GLY A 86 1.90 -12.54 -7.30
CA GLY A 86 2.51 -13.09 -6.09
C GLY A 86 3.84 -12.41 -5.74
N PRO A 87 4.62 -12.99 -4.82
CA PRO A 87 5.87 -12.39 -4.37
C PRO A 87 6.88 -12.26 -5.50
N VAL A 88 7.29 -11.03 -5.80
CA VAL A 88 8.38 -10.73 -6.74
C VAL A 88 9.73 -10.70 -6.03
N PRO A 89 10.86 -10.90 -6.75
CA PRO A 89 12.20 -10.74 -6.17
C PRO A 89 12.43 -9.34 -5.63
N TRP A 90 12.98 -9.22 -4.42
CA TRP A 90 13.31 -7.94 -3.81
C TRP A 90 14.40 -7.19 -4.56
N GLY A 91 14.32 -5.86 -4.52
CA GLY A 91 15.33 -4.95 -5.08
C GLY A 91 15.45 -5.02 -6.61
N ARG A 92 14.48 -5.64 -7.29
CA ARG A 92 14.48 -5.74 -8.74
C ARG A 92 13.35 -4.94 -9.34
N VAL A 93 13.71 -3.95 -10.15
CA VAL A 93 12.77 -3.22 -10.99
C VAL A 93 12.19 -4.20 -12.02
N SER A 94 10.87 -4.31 -12.07
CA SER A 94 10.18 -5.16 -13.06
C SER A 94 8.81 -4.61 -13.41
N ALA A 95 8.38 -4.89 -14.65
CA ALA A 95 7.03 -4.55 -15.09
C ALA A 95 5.94 -5.23 -14.26
N ALA A 96 6.21 -6.44 -13.74
CA ALA A 96 5.26 -7.15 -12.88
C ALA A 96 5.05 -6.43 -11.55
N ALA A 97 6.15 -5.95 -10.91
CA ALA A 97 6.08 -5.17 -9.69
C ALA A 97 5.37 -3.83 -9.90
N GLY A 98 5.71 -3.12 -10.98
CA GLY A 98 5.08 -1.85 -11.33
C GLY A 98 3.58 -1.99 -11.61
N ARG A 99 3.18 -3.05 -12.33
CA ARG A 99 1.77 -3.34 -12.59
C ARG A 99 1.00 -3.62 -11.31
N ALA A 100 1.55 -4.47 -10.44
CA ALA A 100 0.92 -4.80 -9.15
C ALA A 100 0.73 -3.55 -8.28
N ALA A 101 1.73 -2.68 -8.22
CA ALA A 101 1.65 -1.41 -7.50
C ALA A 101 0.57 -0.48 -8.09
N ALA A 102 0.54 -0.32 -9.42
CA ALA A 102 -0.46 0.50 -10.11
C ALA A 102 -1.88 -0.02 -9.91
N ASP A 103 -2.08 -1.34 -10.06
CA ASP A 103 -3.41 -1.96 -9.89
C ASP A 103 -3.98 -1.73 -8.48
N CYS A 104 -3.13 -1.76 -7.44
CA CYS A 104 -3.55 -1.46 -6.07
C CYS A 104 -3.99 0.00 -5.91
N VAL A 105 -3.25 0.95 -6.48
CA VAL A 105 -3.59 2.38 -6.42
C VAL A 105 -4.89 2.66 -7.18
N VAL A 106 -5.01 2.15 -8.40
CA VAL A 106 -6.22 2.32 -9.24
C VAL A 106 -7.45 1.74 -8.54
N TRP A 107 -7.34 0.56 -7.95
CA TRP A 107 -8.44 -0.04 -7.19
C TRP A 107 -8.85 0.85 -6.01
N ALA A 108 -7.89 1.29 -5.18
CA ALA A 108 -8.16 2.10 -4.00
C ALA A 108 -8.76 3.47 -4.37
N ALA A 109 -8.25 4.11 -5.43
CA ALA A 109 -8.79 5.36 -5.94
C ALA A 109 -10.25 5.22 -6.40
N ARG A 110 -10.57 4.16 -7.16
CA ARG A 110 -11.94 3.87 -7.57
C ARG A 110 -12.86 3.61 -6.39
N ALA A 111 -12.40 2.84 -5.40
CA ALA A 111 -13.16 2.57 -4.18
C ALA A 111 -13.46 3.85 -3.37
N ALA A 112 -12.51 4.78 -3.31
CA ALA A 112 -12.70 6.08 -2.67
C ALA A 112 -13.71 6.96 -3.42
N LEU A 113 -13.60 7.04 -4.75
CA LEU A 113 -14.55 7.79 -5.59
C LEU A 113 -15.98 7.25 -5.52
N GLN A 114 -16.12 5.94 -5.32
CA GLN A 114 -17.42 5.27 -5.16
C GLN A 114 -17.96 5.33 -3.72
N GLY A 115 -17.20 5.90 -2.78
CA GLY A 115 -17.60 6.00 -1.38
C GLY A 115 -17.52 4.69 -0.59
N HIS A 116 -16.85 3.66 -1.15
CA HIS A 116 -16.64 2.37 -0.47
C HIS A 116 -15.59 2.46 0.63
N ILE A 117 -14.69 3.44 0.56
CA ILE A 117 -13.68 3.75 1.58
C ILE A 117 -13.62 5.26 1.78
N ALA A 118 -13.19 5.70 2.97
CA ALA A 118 -13.08 7.11 3.32
C ALA A 118 -11.86 7.79 2.70
N ALA A 119 -10.75 7.04 2.60
CA ALA A 119 -9.48 7.56 2.14
C ALA A 119 -8.59 6.43 1.61
N LEU A 120 -7.57 6.82 0.85
CA LEU A 120 -6.48 5.93 0.47
C LEU A 120 -5.14 6.54 0.89
N VAL A 121 -4.20 5.67 1.25
CA VAL A 121 -2.80 5.98 1.54
C VAL A 121 -1.95 5.08 0.65
N THR A 122 -0.87 5.61 0.07
CA THR A 122 0.03 4.81 -0.76
C THR A 122 1.37 4.62 -0.06
N ALA A 123 1.84 3.37 0.05
CA ALA A 123 3.24 3.10 0.35
C ALA A 123 4.12 3.46 -0.85
N PRO A 124 5.44 3.61 -0.68
CA PRO A 124 6.34 4.08 -1.74
C PRO A 124 6.23 3.29 -3.04
N LEU A 125 6.12 4.02 -4.14
CA LEU A 125 6.07 3.51 -5.52
C LEU A 125 7.43 3.67 -6.19
N HIS A 126 7.75 2.77 -7.12
CA HIS A 126 8.97 2.86 -7.92
C HIS A 126 8.65 3.35 -9.33
N LYS A 127 9.06 4.58 -9.67
CA LYS A 127 8.71 5.23 -10.95
C LYS A 127 9.16 4.42 -12.17
N GLU A 128 10.37 3.85 -12.12
CA GLU A 128 10.89 3.03 -13.22
C GLU A 128 10.08 1.72 -13.40
N ALA A 129 9.64 1.10 -12.30
CA ALA A 129 8.80 -0.08 -12.36
C ALA A 129 7.43 0.23 -12.98
N LEU A 130 6.81 1.35 -12.61
CA LEU A 130 5.56 1.85 -13.20
C LEU A 130 5.73 2.12 -14.70
N SER A 131 6.84 2.77 -15.09
CA SER A 131 7.18 3.02 -16.49
C SER A 131 7.38 1.72 -17.29
N ALA A 132 8.11 0.76 -16.72
CA ALA A 132 8.31 -0.56 -17.33
C ALA A 132 7.00 -1.34 -17.48
N ALA A 133 6.01 -1.09 -16.63
CA ALA A 133 4.67 -1.66 -16.74
C ALA A 133 3.79 -0.98 -17.80
N GLY A 134 4.24 0.14 -18.39
CA GLY A 134 3.46 0.96 -19.32
C GLY A 134 2.31 1.72 -18.66
N ARG A 135 2.36 1.95 -17.33
CA ARG A 135 1.29 2.58 -16.55
C ARG A 135 1.74 3.77 -15.68
N PRO A 136 2.67 4.62 -16.14
CA PRO A 136 3.17 5.70 -15.30
C PRO A 136 2.10 6.75 -14.98
N SER A 137 1.19 7.04 -15.91
CA SER A 137 0.14 8.04 -15.74
C SER A 137 -1.12 7.48 -15.08
N GLU A 138 -1.54 6.25 -15.42
CA GLU A 138 -2.82 5.70 -14.98
C GLU A 138 -2.99 5.64 -13.45
N ALA A 139 -1.92 5.26 -12.73
CA ALA A 139 -1.94 5.22 -11.27
C ALA A 139 -1.95 6.63 -10.66
N LEU A 140 -1.21 7.59 -11.27
CA LEU A 140 -1.18 8.98 -10.84
C LEU A 140 -2.51 9.65 -11.15
N ASP A 141 -3.05 9.51 -12.37
CA ASP A 141 -4.33 10.09 -12.76
C ASP A 141 -5.48 9.57 -11.89
N ALA A 142 -5.47 8.28 -11.56
CA ALA A 142 -6.48 7.70 -10.66
C ALA A 142 -6.35 8.24 -9.23
N PHE A 143 -5.13 8.43 -8.76
CA PHE A 143 -4.87 9.02 -7.45
C PHE A 143 -5.28 10.50 -7.42
N ASP A 144 -4.92 11.27 -8.45
CA ASP A 144 -5.29 12.68 -8.58
C ASP A 144 -6.82 12.85 -8.63
N ALA A 145 -7.51 12.01 -9.38
CA ALA A 145 -8.96 12.01 -9.45
C ALA A 145 -9.63 11.71 -8.09
N ALA A 146 -9.03 10.81 -7.29
CA ALA A 146 -9.57 10.43 -5.98
C ALA A 146 -9.30 11.48 -4.90
N THR A 147 -8.23 12.27 -5.03
CA THR A 147 -7.81 13.26 -4.02
C THR A 147 -8.26 14.68 -4.36
N GLY A 148 -8.79 14.90 -5.57
CA GLY A 148 -9.31 16.20 -6.01
C GLY A 148 -8.28 17.34 -5.90
N ASP A 149 -7.35 17.46 -6.84
CA ASP A 149 -6.33 18.51 -6.97
C ASP A 149 -5.48 18.83 -5.71
N ARG A 150 -5.51 17.97 -4.69
CA ARG A 150 -4.75 18.18 -3.45
C ARG A 150 -3.44 17.41 -3.38
N ILE A 151 -2.96 16.89 -4.49
CA ILE A 151 -1.60 16.37 -4.53
C ILE A 151 -0.67 17.54 -4.71
N TYR A 152 0.01 17.89 -3.62
CA TYR A 152 1.23 18.65 -3.71
C TYR A 152 2.24 17.74 -4.43
N GLN A 153 2.37 17.88 -5.74
CA GLN A 153 3.59 17.47 -6.40
C GLN A 153 4.69 18.35 -5.78
N LEU A 154 5.47 17.75 -4.89
CA LEU A 154 6.71 18.36 -4.46
C LEU A 154 7.55 18.52 -5.72
N GLY A 155 7.55 19.73 -6.28
CA GLY A 155 8.40 20.08 -7.41
C GLY A 155 9.86 19.87 -7.02
N PRO A 156 10.78 19.76 -7.99
CA PRO A 156 12.22 19.58 -7.71
C PRO A 156 12.77 20.62 -6.72
N GLU A 157 12.22 21.82 -6.68
CA GLU A 157 12.62 22.88 -5.75
C GLU A 157 12.26 22.61 -4.28
N GLN A 158 11.18 21.85 -4.01
CA GLN A 158 10.77 21.48 -2.64
C GLN A 158 11.51 20.24 -2.11
N SER A 159 12.05 19.40 -3.00
CA SER A 159 12.92 18.29 -2.63
C SER A 159 14.26 18.78 -2.07
N ASP A 160 14.77 19.92 -2.57
CA ASP A 160 16.01 20.53 -2.11
C ASP A 160 15.86 21.22 -0.74
N GLU A 161 14.67 21.66 -0.39
CA GLU A 161 14.41 22.30 0.91
C GLU A 161 14.29 21.24 2.04
N LEU A 162 13.73 20.08 1.75
CA LEU A 162 13.72 18.94 2.69
C LEU A 162 15.11 18.34 2.91
N ALA A 163 15.98 18.36 1.90
CA ALA A 163 17.37 17.91 2.03
C ALA A 163 18.26 18.83 2.88
N ARG A 164 17.83 20.07 3.15
CA ARG A 164 18.56 21.05 3.99
C ARG A 164 18.18 21.00 5.47
N VAL A 165 17.21 20.18 5.85
CA VAL A 165 16.69 20.07 7.24
C VAL A 165 17.14 18.78 7.93
N GLN A 166 18.04 18.00 7.30
CA GLN A 166 18.69 16.82 7.91
C GLN A 166 20.08 17.12 8.45
#